data_de7aea6b727436d509f997ce85cabdc2
#
_entry.id   de7aea6b727436d509f997ce85cabdc2
#
_cell.length_a   1.000
_cell.length_b   1.000
_cell.length_c   1.000
_cell.angle_alpha   90.00
_cell.angle_beta   90.00
_cell.angle_gamma   90.00
#
_symmetry.space_group_name_H-M   'P 1'
#
loop_
_entity.id
_entity.type
_entity.pdbx_description
1 polymer ?
#
loop_
_entity_poly.entity_id
_entity_poly.type
_entity_poly.pdbx_seq_one_letter_code
_entity_poly.pdbx_strand_id
1 'polypeptide(L)'
;MEKRKIDLLVLSDLHLGTYGCHGKELLQYLDQIDPGTVILNGDIIDIWQFKKRYWPASHMQVLRRLLKFAEQGIPVYYLTGNHDEMLRKFSDYRLGNLYLRDKLVLELDGKKAWFFHGDVFDVSMQYSKWLARLGGQGYDLLIILNRGVNLLLEKIGREKISLSKRIKDGVKTAVRFISDFEQIAADLAIERGYDYVVCGHIHQPVIKTMFAKDPGGNANAEKYVTYLNSGDWIENLSALEYHLGQWSLYRYAPKTEIKSNIDTEIEERAPLNPPSRDRLLPHPLLEEIFSLSYGG
;
A
#
# COMPACT_ATOMS: atom_id res chain seq x y z
N MET A 1 7.20 26.37 4.46
CA MET A 1 8.24 25.49 5.02
C MET A 1 9.02 24.90 3.87
N GLU A 2 10.33 24.83 3.99
CA GLU A 2 11.17 24.13 3.03
C GLU A 2 10.85 22.61 3.09
N LYS A 3 10.69 21.96 1.94
CA LYS A 3 10.40 20.54 1.87
C LYS A 3 11.66 19.73 2.10
N ARG A 4 11.52 18.61 2.77
CA ARG A 4 12.64 17.68 3.02
C ARG A 4 12.98 16.94 1.71
N LYS A 5 14.21 17.07 1.26
CA LYS A 5 14.72 16.38 0.07
C LYS A 5 14.97 14.91 0.40
N ILE A 6 14.58 14.05 -0.53
CA ILE A 6 14.86 12.61 -0.50
C ILE A 6 15.18 12.15 -1.94
N ASP A 7 16.11 11.24 -2.11
CA ASP A 7 16.53 10.80 -3.45
C ASP A 7 15.48 9.87 -4.06
N LEU A 8 14.92 8.94 -3.25
CA LEU A 8 13.91 7.99 -3.67
C LEU A 8 12.84 7.80 -2.60
N LEU A 9 11.58 7.87 -3.03
CA LEU A 9 10.40 7.52 -2.22
C LEU A 9 9.80 6.21 -2.71
N VAL A 10 9.50 5.28 -1.80
CA VAL A 10 8.71 4.08 -2.11
C VAL A 10 7.44 4.06 -1.27
N LEU A 11 6.31 3.95 -1.95
CA LEU A 11 4.98 3.77 -1.38
C LEU A 11 4.37 2.49 -1.94
N SER A 12 3.68 1.71 -1.13
CA SER A 12 2.85 0.58 -1.57
C SER A 12 1.55 0.53 -0.78
N ASP A 13 0.62 -0.27 -1.25
CA ASP A 13 -0.57 -0.66 -0.48
C ASP A 13 -1.35 0.56 0.05
N LEU A 14 -1.56 1.56 -0.84
CA LEU A 14 -2.36 2.75 -0.52
C LEU A 14 -3.85 2.43 -0.50
N HIS A 15 -4.28 1.53 -1.39
CA HIS A 15 -5.66 1.11 -1.57
C HIS A 15 -6.63 2.30 -1.70
N LEU A 16 -6.29 3.27 -2.56
CA LEU A 16 -7.19 4.38 -2.87
C LEU A 16 -8.52 3.85 -3.41
N GLY A 17 -9.62 4.27 -2.83
CA GLY A 17 -10.96 3.76 -3.11
C GLY A 17 -11.53 2.89 -1.98
N THR A 18 -10.76 2.59 -0.93
CA THR A 18 -11.23 1.88 0.26
C THR A 18 -11.46 2.79 1.45
N TYR A 19 -12.31 2.37 2.40
CA TYR A 19 -12.55 3.10 3.64
C TYR A 19 -11.34 3.09 4.59
N GLY A 20 -10.42 2.14 4.42
CA GLY A 20 -9.24 1.98 5.28
C GLY A 20 -8.11 2.96 4.96
N CYS A 21 -8.08 3.49 3.73
CA CYS A 21 -6.98 4.35 3.30
C CYS A 21 -6.95 5.69 4.04
N HIS A 22 -5.82 6.01 4.63
CA HIS A 22 -5.53 7.27 5.33
C HIS A 22 -5.04 8.36 4.36
N GLY A 23 -5.89 8.71 3.36
CA GLY A 23 -5.52 9.63 2.29
C GLY A 23 -5.19 11.06 2.75
N LYS A 24 -5.74 11.54 3.87
CA LYS A 24 -5.42 12.87 4.41
C LYS A 24 -4.02 12.90 5.01
N GLU A 25 -3.68 11.88 5.78
CA GLU A 25 -2.37 11.70 6.42
C GLU A 25 -1.28 11.50 5.36
N LEU A 26 -1.57 10.69 4.33
CA LEU A 26 -0.68 10.52 3.19
C LEU A 26 -0.43 11.84 2.46
N LEU A 27 -1.47 12.65 2.23
CA LEU A 27 -1.32 13.94 1.58
C LEU A 27 -0.44 14.89 2.40
N GLN A 28 -0.64 14.93 3.73
CA GLN A 28 0.19 15.72 4.63
C GLN A 28 1.66 15.29 4.56
N TYR A 29 1.92 14.00 4.48
CA TYR A 29 3.28 13.49 4.29
C TYR A 29 3.88 13.92 2.95
N LEU A 30 3.15 13.68 1.85
CA LEU A 30 3.61 14.03 0.50
C LEU A 30 3.88 15.51 0.29
N ASP A 31 3.18 16.39 1.05
CA ASP A 31 3.38 17.83 0.96
C ASP A 31 4.65 18.31 1.70
N GLN A 32 5.21 17.49 2.58
CA GLN A 32 6.42 17.81 3.36
C GLN A 32 7.72 17.38 2.68
N ILE A 33 7.65 16.62 1.57
CA ILE A 33 8.81 16.04 0.90
C ILE A 33 8.97 16.52 -0.55
N ASP A 34 10.22 16.44 -1.00
CA ASP A 34 10.65 16.75 -2.37
C ASP A 34 11.52 15.57 -2.88
N PRO A 35 10.87 14.52 -3.45
CA PRO A 35 11.57 13.32 -3.90
C PRO A 35 12.23 13.52 -5.26
N GLY A 36 13.42 12.93 -5.46
CA GLY A 36 14.08 12.85 -6.77
C GLY A 36 13.47 11.77 -7.68
N THR A 37 12.94 10.70 -7.09
CA THR A 37 12.24 9.60 -7.78
C THR A 37 11.12 9.07 -6.88
N VAL A 38 10.00 8.64 -7.49
CA VAL A 38 8.87 8.02 -6.76
C VAL A 38 8.61 6.64 -7.33
N ILE A 39 8.53 5.63 -6.45
CA ILE A 39 8.08 4.27 -6.79
C ILE A 39 6.77 3.99 -6.06
N LEU A 40 5.73 3.76 -6.83
CA LEU A 40 4.43 3.28 -6.39
C LEU A 40 4.43 1.77 -6.56
N ASN A 41 4.70 1.02 -5.49
CA ASN A 41 5.04 -0.41 -5.54
C ASN A 41 3.82 -1.32 -5.37
N GLY A 42 2.78 -1.10 -6.18
CA GLY A 42 1.56 -1.92 -6.26
C GLY A 42 0.49 -1.56 -5.24
N ASP A 43 -0.74 -1.96 -5.57
CA ASP A 43 -1.93 -1.75 -4.76
C ASP A 43 -2.18 -0.28 -4.41
N ILE A 44 -1.94 0.59 -5.40
CA ILE A 44 -2.12 2.04 -5.25
C ILE A 44 -3.60 2.38 -5.33
N ILE A 45 -4.30 1.80 -6.31
CA ILE A 45 -5.72 2.01 -6.54
C ILE A 45 -6.43 0.67 -6.36
N ASP A 46 -7.41 0.60 -5.46
CA ASP A 46 -8.21 -0.59 -5.31
C ASP A 46 -9.34 -0.63 -6.35
N ILE A 47 -9.02 -1.12 -7.54
CA ILE A 47 -9.96 -1.21 -8.66
C ILE A 47 -11.11 -2.16 -8.34
N TRP A 48 -10.91 -3.18 -7.50
CA TRP A 48 -11.96 -4.12 -7.08
C TRP A 48 -13.08 -3.44 -6.28
N GLN A 49 -12.78 -2.29 -5.62
CA GLN A 49 -13.73 -1.53 -4.82
C GLN A 49 -14.50 -0.46 -5.61
N PHE A 50 -14.19 -0.22 -6.88
CA PHE A 50 -14.89 0.80 -7.70
C PHE A 50 -16.41 0.61 -7.75
N LYS A 51 -16.90 -0.61 -7.62
CA LYS A 51 -18.34 -0.91 -7.54
C LYS A 51 -19.04 -0.27 -6.35
N LYS A 52 -18.31 0.05 -5.28
CA LYS A 52 -18.87 0.68 -4.06
C LYS A 52 -19.05 2.19 -4.17
N ARG A 53 -18.66 2.81 -5.28
CA ARG A 53 -18.74 4.27 -5.54
C ARG A 53 -18.16 5.14 -4.41
N TYR A 54 -17.21 4.59 -3.65
CA TYR A 54 -16.51 5.31 -2.60
C TYR A 54 -15.21 5.89 -3.11
N TRP A 55 -15.19 7.21 -3.27
CA TRP A 55 -13.98 7.94 -3.69
C TRP A 55 -13.98 9.33 -3.05
N PRO A 56 -13.49 9.48 -1.82
CA PRO A 56 -13.48 10.76 -1.13
C PRO A 56 -12.51 11.75 -1.77
N ALA A 57 -12.72 13.04 -1.52
CA ALA A 57 -11.87 14.11 -2.07
C ALA A 57 -10.39 13.94 -1.72
N SER A 58 -10.07 13.42 -0.54
CA SER A 58 -8.69 13.15 -0.13
C SER A 58 -7.97 12.15 -1.04
N HIS A 59 -8.67 11.11 -1.51
CA HIS A 59 -8.08 10.13 -2.44
C HIS A 59 -7.76 10.77 -3.81
N MET A 60 -8.68 11.61 -4.30
CA MET A 60 -8.42 12.38 -5.53
C MET A 60 -7.25 13.35 -5.36
N GLN A 61 -7.12 13.99 -4.20
CA GLN A 61 -6.00 14.89 -3.90
C GLN A 61 -4.67 14.14 -3.84
N VAL A 62 -4.64 12.93 -3.25
CA VAL A 62 -3.45 12.07 -3.27
C VAL A 62 -3.05 11.72 -4.70
N LEU A 63 -3.99 11.22 -5.51
CA LEU A 63 -3.73 10.88 -6.90
C LEU A 63 -3.18 12.10 -7.66
N ARG A 64 -3.83 13.26 -7.52
CA ARG A 64 -3.35 14.52 -8.12
C ARG A 64 -1.94 14.88 -7.66
N ARG A 65 -1.63 14.67 -6.37
CA ARG A 65 -0.30 14.97 -5.83
C ARG A 65 0.78 14.05 -6.43
N LEU A 66 0.48 12.77 -6.59
CA LEU A 66 1.38 11.80 -7.22
C LEU A 66 1.62 12.14 -8.71
N LEU A 67 0.56 12.47 -9.45
CA LEU A 67 0.69 12.92 -10.85
C LEU A 67 1.45 14.22 -10.97
N LYS A 68 1.33 15.13 -10.00
CA LYS A 68 2.08 16.39 -9.98
C LYS A 68 3.59 16.17 -9.88
N PHE A 69 4.06 15.12 -9.24
CA PHE A 69 5.49 14.78 -9.28
C PHE A 69 5.95 14.51 -10.72
N ALA A 70 5.18 13.69 -11.47
CA ALA A 70 5.50 13.42 -12.88
C ALA A 70 5.43 14.67 -13.75
N GLU A 71 4.45 15.56 -13.52
CA GLU A 71 4.34 16.86 -14.19
C GLU A 71 5.57 17.76 -13.92
N GLN A 72 6.11 17.71 -12.72
CA GLN A 72 7.31 18.45 -12.30
C GLN A 72 8.63 17.86 -12.84
N GLY A 73 8.56 16.81 -13.66
CA GLY A 73 9.73 16.16 -14.25
C GLY A 73 10.33 15.03 -13.39
N ILE A 74 9.74 14.74 -12.22
CA ILE A 74 10.20 13.68 -11.33
C ILE A 74 9.76 12.33 -11.92
N PRO A 75 10.66 11.35 -12.10
CA PRO A 75 10.28 10.00 -12.52
C PRO A 75 9.35 9.34 -11.50
N VAL A 76 8.18 8.90 -11.95
CA VAL A 76 7.20 8.15 -11.15
C VAL A 76 7.04 6.77 -11.77
N TYR A 77 7.46 5.73 -11.08
CA TYR A 77 7.28 4.35 -11.49
C TYR A 77 6.06 3.76 -10.77
N TYR A 78 5.06 3.37 -11.55
CA TYR A 78 3.90 2.66 -11.05
C TYR A 78 4.09 1.17 -11.32
N LEU A 79 4.36 0.40 -10.29
CA LEU A 79 4.40 -1.06 -10.35
C LEU A 79 3.01 -1.60 -10.02
N THR A 80 2.59 -2.65 -10.72
CA THR A 80 1.25 -3.21 -10.54
C THR A 80 1.22 -4.23 -9.41
N GLY A 81 0.18 -4.17 -8.58
CA GLY A 81 -0.16 -5.18 -7.59
C GLY A 81 -1.39 -6.00 -8.01
N ASN A 82 -1.94 -6.77 -7.08
CA ASN A 82 -3.12 -7.60 -7.34
C ASN A 82 -4.44 -6.80 -7.32
N HIS A 83 -4.54 -5.71 -6.56
CA HIS A 83 -5.74 -4.87 -6.54
C HIS A 83 -5.85 -3.95 -7.75
N ASP A 84 -4.76 -3.67 -8.42
CA ASP A 84 -4.70 -2.89 -9.66
C ASP A 84 -4.13 -3.70 -10.84
N GLU A 85 -4.26 -5.04 -10.79
CA GLU A 85 -3.75 -5.97 -11.81
C GLU A 85 -4.24 -5.68 -13.23
N MET A 86 -5.39 -5.01 -13.39
CA MET A 86 -5.91 -4.59 -14.69
C MET A 86 -4.93 -3.69 -15.45
N LEU A 87 -4.08 -2.96 -14.73
CA LEU A 87 -3.05 -2.09 -15.32
C LEU A 87 -1.86 -2.90 -15.85
N ARG A 88 -1.70 -4.17 -15.46
CA ARG A 88 -0.57 -5.03 -15.85
C ARG A 88 -0.47 -5.23 -17.36
N LYS A 89 -1.58 -5.26 -18.06
CA LYS A 89 -1.61 -5.32 -19.54
C LYS A 89 -1.04 -4.06 -20.21
N PHE A 90 -0.85 -3.00 -19.47
CA PHE A 90 -0.19 -1.77 -19.90
C PHE A 90 1.23 -1.62 -19.34
N SER A 91 1.81 -2.69 -18.79
CA SER A 91 3.23 -2.70 -18.44
C SER A 91 4.07 -2.28 -19.64
N ASP A 92 5.14 -1.52 -19.35
CA ASP A 92 6.03 -0.88 -20.34
C ASP A 92 5.48 0.37 -21.02
N TYR A 93 4.27 0.83 -20.72
CA TYR A 93 3.80 2.13 -21.17
C TYR A 93 4.43 3.27 -20.37
N ARG A 94 4.58 4.41 -21.08
CA ARG A 94 5.12 5.64 -20.53
C ARG A 94 4.20 6.80 -20.87
N LEU A 95 3.84 7.58 -19.86
CA LEU A 95 3.05 8.80 -19.98
C LEU A 95 3.86 9.98 -19.40
N GLY A 96 4.66 10.64 -20.24
CA GLY A 96 5.62 11.65 -19.76
C GLY A 96 6.65 11.04 -18.82
N ASN A 97 6.64 11.46 -17.54
CA ASN A 97 7.52 10.93 -16.50
C ASN A 97 6.82 9.89 -15.59
N LEU A 98 5.63 9.42 -15.98
CA LEU A 98 4.97 8.27 -15.36
C LEU A 98 5.25 7.00 -16.17
N TYR A 99 5.79 5.97 -15.52
CA TYR A 99 6.18 4.69 -16.11
C TYR A 99 5.38 3.57 -15.47
N LEU A 100 4.61 2.80 -16.25
CA LEU A 100 3.95 1.59 -15.79
C LEU A 100 4.89 0.39 -15.97
N ARG A 101 5.05 -0.40 -14.92
CA ARG A 101 5.95 -1.57 -14.90
C ARG A 101 5.35 -2.68 -14.03
N ASP A 102 5.77 -3.91 -14.23
CA ASP A 102 5.51 -5.04 -13.30
C ASP A 102 6.59 -5.15 -12.23
N LYS A 103 7.79 -4.81 -12.61
CA LYS A 103 8.98 -4.83 -11.76
C LYS A 103 9.97 -3.79 -12.25
N LEU A 104 10.86 -3.38 -11.38
CA LEU A 104 11.88 -2.39 -11.67
C LEU A 104 13.20 -2.79 -11.03
N VAL A 105 14.31 -2.56 -11.73
CA VAL A 105 15.64 -2.65 -11.15
C VAL A 105 16.30 -1.28 -11.32
N LEU A 106 16.76 -0.71 -10.22
CA LEU A 106 17.54 0.52 -10.21
C LEU A 106 18.90 0.27 -9.61
N GLU A 107 19.87 1.07 -10.02
CA GLU A 107 21.17 1.15 -9.38
C GLU A 107 21.17 2.36 -8.43
N LEU A 108 21.43 2.13 -7.16
CA LEU A 108 21.49 3.13 -6.10
C LEU A 108 22.89 3.11 -5.50
N ASP A 109 23.70 4.11 -5.79
CA ASP A 109 25.08 4.23 -5.33
C ASP A 109 25.93 2.95 -5.56
N GLY A 110 25.82 2.38 -6.79
CA GLY A 110 26.54 1.18 -7.20
C GLY A 110 25.92 -0.14 -6.71
N LYS A 111 24.80 -0.11 -5.99
CA LYS A 111 24.05 -1.27 -5.51
C LYS A 111 22.77 -1.47 -6.31
N LYS A 112 22.46 -2.73 -6.66
CA LYS A 112 21.27 -3.08 -7.42
C LYS A 112 20.07 -3.30 -6.52
N ALA A 113 19.01 -2.51 -6.72
CA ALA A 113 17.76 -2.60 -6.01
C ALA A 113 16.65 -3.15 -6.93
N TRP A 114 16.01 -4.25 -6.52
CA TRP A 114 14.91 -4.89 -7.24
C TRP A 114 13.59 -4.59 -6.54
N PHE A 115 12.67 -3.96 -7.29
CA PHE A 115 11.34 -3.56 -6.82
C PHE A 115 10.28 -4.38 -7.54
N PHE A 116 9.33 -4.91 -6.79
CA PHE A 116 8.11 -5.56 -7.28
C PHE A 116 7.11 -5.64 -6.13
N HIS A 117 5.82 -5.77 -6.45
CA HIS A 117 4.80 -5.76 -5.41
C HIS A 117 4.88 -6.99 -4.48
N GLY A 118 4.88 -8.18 -5.04
CA GLY A 118 4.99 -9.42 -4.28
C GLY A 118 3.86 -10.43 -4.53
N ASP A 119 2.75 -10.01 -5.09
CA ASP A 119 1.56 -10.82 -5.40
C ASP A 119 1.85 -12.07 -6.27
N VAL A 120 2.95 -12.06 -7.01
CA VAL A 120 3.40 -13.22 -7.82
C VAL A 120 3.66 -14.47 -6.97
N PHE A 121 3.92 -14.30 -5.68
CA PHE A 121 4.13 -15.44 -4.76
C PHE A 121 2.81 -16.06 -4.28
N ASP A 122 1.68 -15.36 -4.39
CA ASP A 122 0.35 -15.90 -4.04
C ASP A 122 -0.07 -17.06 -4.92
N VAL A 123 0.42 -17.10 -6.16
CA VAL A 123 0.11 -18.18 -7.14
C VAL A 123 0.76 -19.49 -6.72
N SER A 124 1.92 -19.45 -6.08
CA SER A 124 2.61 -20.64 -5.54
C SER A 124 1.99 -21.14 -4.23
N MET A 125 1.20 -20.31 -3.58
CA MET A 125 0.48 -20.63 -2.35
C MET A 125 -1.03 -20.69 -2.60
N GLN A 126 -1.48 -21.68 -3.37
CA GLN A 126 -2.86 -21.89 -3.88
C GLN A 126 -4.01 -21.82 -2.85
N TYR A 127 -3.72 -21.50 -1.59
CA TYR A 127 -4.74 -21.35 -0.55
C TYR A 127 -5.28 -19.92 -0.39
N SER A 128 -4.62 -18.91 -0.94
CA SER A 128 -5.00 -17.51 -0.69
C SER A 128 -6.13 -16.98 -1.58
N LYS A 129 -6.33 -17.53 -2.78
CA LYS A 129 -7.41 -17.07 -3.69
C LYS A 129 -8.82 -17.24 -3.10
N TRP A 130 -9.02 -18.23 -2.24
CA TRP A 130 -10.30 -18.43 -1.56
C TRP A 130 -10.46 -17.44 -0.39
N LEU A 131 -9.40 -17.18 0.39
CA LEU A 131 -9.40 -16.15 1.43
C LEU A 131 -9.51 -14.74 0.82
N ALA A 132 -8.83 -14.46 -0.29
CA ALA A 132 -8.94 -13.16 -0.98
C ALA A 132 -10.35 -12.92 -1.55
N ARG A 133 -11.04 -13.96 -2.04
CA ARG A 133 -12.45 -13.83 -2.46
C ARG A 133 -13.42 -13.58 -1.30
N LEU A 134 -13.15 -14.14 -0.13
CA LEU A 134 -13.87 -13.82 1.10
C LEU A 134 -13.45 -12.45 1.65
N GLY A 135 -12.17 -12.09 1.50
CA GLY A 135 -11.57 -10.86 2.02
C GLY A 135 -12.11 -9.57 1.40
N GLY A 136 -12.53 -9.58 0.14
CA GLY A 136 -13.03 -8.36 -0.53
C GLY A 136 -14.32 -7.78 0.09
N GLN A 137 -15.16 -8.60 0.70
CA GLN A 137 -16.35 -8.16 1.44
C GLN A 137 -16.20 -8.29 2.97
N GLY A 138 -15.37 -9.26 3.43
CA GLY A 138 -15.12 -9.48 4.85
C GLY A 138 -14.06 -8.55 5.43
N TYR A 139 -13.11 -8.08 4.61
CA TYR A 139 -12.02 -7.21 5.06
C TYR A 139 -12.53 -5.82 5.47
N ASP A 140 -13.39 -5.20 4.66
CA ASP A 140 -14.01 -3.92 5.03
C ASP A 140 -14.93 -4.06 6.25
N LEU A 141 -15.63 -5.18 6.36
CA LEU A 141 -16.44 -5.49 7.54
C LEU A 141 -15.57 -5.71 8.78
N LEU A 142 -14.42 -6.36 8.65
CA LEU A 142 -13.44 -6.55 9.74
C LEU A 142 -12.82 -5.21 10.16
N ILE A 143 -12.49 -4.30 9.23
CA ILE A 143 -11.98 -2.96 9.57
C ILE A 143 -13.06 -2.16 10.30
N ILE A 144 -14.30 -2.18 9.81
CA ILE A 144 -15.43 -1.48 10.45
C ILE A 144 -15.75 -2.09 11.82
N LEU A 145 -15.75 -3.41 11.94
CA LEU A 145 -15.93 -4.11 13.20
C LEU A 145 -14.79 -3.85 14.18
N ASN A 146 -13.54 -3.86 13.71
CA ASN A 146 -12.38 -3.60 14.56
C ASN A 146 -12.37 -2.15 15.08
N ARG A 147 -12.74 -1.17 14.21
CA ARG A 147 -12.97 0.22 14.67
C ARG A 147 -14.15 0.33 15.64
N GLY A 148 -15.27 -0.33 15.35
CA GLY A 148 -16.45 -0.33 16.21
C GLY A 148 -16.20 -1.02 17.55
N VAL A 149 -15.50 -2.15 17.53
CA VAL A 149 -15.15 -2.91 18.73
C VAL A 149 -14.13 -2.17 19.58
N ASN A 150 -13.10 -1.55 18.98
CA ASN A 150 -12.13 -0.75 19.73
C ASN A 150 -12.76 0.48 20.38
N LEU A 151 -13.67 1.18 19.69
CA LEU A 151 -14.42 2.29 20.26
C LEU A 151 -15.38 1.84 21.38
N LEU A 152 -15.94 0.64 21.27
CA LEU A 152 -16.80 0.06 22.31
C LEU A 152 -15.99 -0.42 23.53
N LEU A 153 -14.86 -1.06 23.31
CA LEU A 153 -13.98 -1.56 24.37
C LEU A 153 -13.33 -0.42 25.16
N GLU A 154 -12.95 0.68 24.49
CA GLU A 154 -12.49 1.89 25.17
C GLU A 154 -13.57 2.51 26.07
N LYS A 155 -14.86 2.43 25.67
CA LYS A 155 -15.97 2.93 26.49
C LYS A 155 -16.38 2.05 27.65
N ILE A 156 -16.06 0.75 27.59
CA ILE A 156 -16.54 -0.26 28.58
C ILE A 156 -15.44 -0.68 29.57
N GLY A 157 -14.19 -0.25 29.39
CA GLY A 157 -13.11 -0.52 30.36
C GLY A 157 -12.84 -2.00 30.64
N ARG A 158 -13.09 -2.90 29.69
CA ARG A 158 -12.90 -4.34 29.84
C ARG A 158 -11.71 -4.87 29.05
N GLU A 159 -10.89 -5.68 29.74
CA GLU A 159 -9.78 -6.43 29.16
C GLU A 159 -10.23 -7.41 28.05
N LYS A 160 -9.33 -7.63 27.12
CA LYS A 160 -9.51 -8.39 25.88
C LYS A 160 -10.09 -9.79 26.09
N ILE A 161 -11.21 -10.09 25.43
CA ILE A 161 -11.80 -11.42 25.40
C ILE A 161 -10.88 -12.38 24.63
N SER A 162 -10.41 -13.41 25.32
CA SER A 162 -9.59 -14.49 24.79
C SER A 162 -10.41 -15.43 23.89
N LEU A 163 -10.44 -15.16 22.59
CA LEU A 163 -10.85 -16.12 21.54
C LEU A 163 -9.65 -17.03 21.19
N SER A 164 -9.28 -17.90 22.14
CA SER A 164 -7.88 -18.25 22.30
C SER A 164 -7.30 -19.37 21.43
N LYS A 165 -8.04 -20.17 20.67
CA LYS A 165 -7.42 -21.26 19.88
C LYS A 165 -7.46 -21.01 18.38
N ARG A 166 -8.59 -20.60 17.82
CA ARG A 166 -8.71 -20.29 16.38
C ARG A 166 -7.88 -19.07 15.97
N ILE A 167 -7.78 -18.06 16.85
CA ILE A 167 -6.93 -16.88 16.62
C ILE A 167 -5.45 -17.26 16.68
N LYS A 168 -5.02 -18.12 17.61
CA LYS A 168 -3.63 -18.58 17.68
C LYS A 168 -3.19 -19.36 16.44
N ASP A 169 -4.06 -20.18 15.87
CA ASP A 169 -3.75 -20.96 14.67
C ASP A 169 -3.74 -20.05 13.42
N GLY A 170 -4.65 -19.06 13.33
CA GLY A 170 -4.66 -18.05 12.31
C GLY A 170 -3.42 -17.16 12.35
N VAL A 171 -3.02 -16.67 13.53
CA VAL A 171 -1.83 -15.87 13.74
C VAL A 171 -0.56 -16.64 13.36
N LYS A 172 -0.44 -17.91 13.77
CA LYS A 172 0.72 -18.75 13.39
C LYS A 172 0.82 -18.94 11.87
N THR A 173 -0.33 -19.12 11.20
CA THR A 173 -0.38 -19.28 9.75
C THR A 173 0.03 -17.98 9.06
N ALA A 174 -0.46 -16.84 9.54
CA ALA A 174 -0.08 -15.53 8.99
C ALA A 174 1.42 -15.21 9.20
N VAL A 175 1.94 -15.46 10.40
CA VAL A 175 3.38 -15.26 10.68
C VAL A 175 4.25 -16.17 9.81
N ARG A 176 3.84 -17.42 9.59
CA ARG A 176 4.54 -18.35 8.71
C ARG A 176 4.50 -17.86 7.26
N PHE A 177 3.34 -17.43 6.79
CA PHE A 177 3.17 -16.86 5.45
C PHE A 177 4.12 -15.69 5.23
N ILE A 178 4.14 -14.72 6.15
CA ILE A 178 5.04 -13.55 6.08
C ILE A 178 6.50 -14.02 6.03
N SER A 179 6.90 -14.93 6.91
CA SER A 179 8.27 -15.44 6.95
C SER A 179 8.68 -16.18 5.67
N ASP A 180 7.78 -16.99 5.12
CA ASP A 180 8.03 -17.75 3.89
C ASP A 180 8.11 -16.79 2.68
N PHE A 181 7.22 -15.78 2.60
CA PHE A 181 7.25 -14.74 1.57
C PHE A 181 8.57 -13.98 1.56
N GLU A 182 8.99 -13.47 2.71
CA GLU A 182 10.23 -12.69 2.85
C GLU A 182 11.44 -13.53 2.46
N GLN A 183 11.47 -14.79 2.88
CA GLN A 183 12.59 -15.68 2.56
C GLN A 183 12.66 -16.00 1.05
N ILE A 184 11.52 -16.28 0.41
CA ILE A 184 11.47 -16.52 -1.03
C ILE A 184 11.94 -15.29 -1.81
N ALA A 185 11.49 -14.09 -1.42
CA ALA A 185 11.93 -12.84 -2.05
C ALA A 185 13.44 -12.63 -1.89
N ALA A 186 13.97 -12.89 -0.69
CA ALA A 186 15.39 -12.76 -0.40
C ALA A 186 16.23 -13.77 -1.19
N ASP A 187 15.85 -15.05 -1.19
CA ASP A 187 16.60 -16.10 -1.90
C ASP A 187 16.66 -15.82 -3.40
N LEU A 188 15.56 -15.38 -4.02
CA LEU A 188 15.53 -15.00 -5.43
C LEU A 188 16.39 -13.76 -5.73
N ALA A 189 16.41 -12.79 -4.83
CA ALA A 189 17.22 -11.59 -5.00
C ALA A 189 18.70 -11.91 -4.89
N ILE A 190 19.10 -12.76 -3.93
CA ILE A 190 20.48 -13.24 -3.75
C ILE A 190 20.93 -14.05 -4.96
N GLU A 191 20.08 -14.95 -5.46
CA GLU A 191 20.39 -15.77 -6.66
C GLU A 191 20.68 -14.90 -7.88
N ARG A 192 19.98 -13.78 -8.02
CA ARG A 192 20.11 -12.83 -9.12
C ARG A 192 21.15 -11.74 -8.90
N GLY A 193 21.82 -11.75 -7.75
CA GLY A 193 22.88 -10.80 -7.41
C GLY A 193 22.36 -9.36 -7.17
N TYR A 194 21.19 -9.23 -6.54
CA TYR A 194 20.69 -7.96 -6.07
C TYR A 194 21.12 -7.67 -4.63
N ASP A 195 21.41 -6.40 -4.34
CA ASP A 195 21.79 -5.94 -3.00
C ASP A 195 20.57 -5.58 -2.14
N TYR A 196 19.50 -5.13 -2.81
CA TYR A 196 18.25 -4.74 -2.19
C TYR A 196 17.08 -5.45 -2.87
N VAL A 197 16.11 -5.94 -2.08
CA VAL A 197 14.81 -6.40 -2.55
C VAL A 197 13.72 -5.63 -1.84
N VAL A 198 12.85 -4.95 -2.60
CA VAL A 198 11.84 -4.03 -2.10
C VAL A 198 10.47 -4.51 -2.51
N CYS A 199 9.65 -4.88 -1.52
CA CYS A 199 8.31 -5.43 -1.70
C CYS A 199 7.23 -4.56 -1.03
N GLY A 200 5.97 -4.82 -1.34
CA GLY A 200 4.75 -4.42 -0.64
C GLY A 200 3.97 -5.66 -0.19
N HIS A 201 2.67 -5.68 -0.47
CA HIS A 201 1.74 -6.82 -0.45
C HIS A 201 1.42 -7.41 0.94
N ILE A 202 2.42 -7.67 1.78
CA ILE A 202 2.22 -8.27 3.10
C ILE A 202 1.98 -7.25 4.21
N HIS A 203 1.95 -5.96 3.89
CA HIS A 203 1.67 -4.84 4.81
C HIS A 203 2.57 -4.84 6.07
N GLN A 204 3.82 -5.33 5.97
CA GLN A 204 4.73 -5.43 7.12
C GLN A 204 5.96 -4.53 6.92
N PRO A 205 5.90 -3.26 7.37
CA PRO A 205 6.99 -2.30 7.15
C PRO A 205 8.24 -2.72 7.90
N VAL A 206 9.32 -3.01 7.14
CA VAL A 206 10.58 -3.50 7.71
C VAL A 206 11.76 -3.18 6.81
N ILE A 207 12.93 -3.01 7.40
CA ILE A 207 14.25 -3.03 6.76
C ILE A 207 15.09 -4.04 7.55
N LYS A 208 15.55 -5.10 6.90
CA LYS A 208 16.34 -6.14 7.55
C LYS A 208 17.28 -6.86 6.60
N THR A 209 18.41 -7.32 7.11
CA THR A 209 19.32 -8.20 6.37
C THR A 209 18.78 -9.63 6.40
N MET A 210 18.72 -10.27 5.25
CA MET A 210 18.33 -11.67 5.11
C MET A 210 19.43 -12.45 4.42
N PHE A 211 19.62 -13.68 4.88
CA PHE A 211 20.67 -14.58 4.39
C PHE A 211 20.05 -15.68 3.54
N ALA A 212 20.78 -16.12 2.51
CA ALA A 212 20.39 -17.29 1.76
C ALA A 212 20.32 -18.51 2.66
N LYS A 213 19.37 -19.40 2.40
CA LYS A 213 19.34 -20.72 3.04
C LYS A 213 20.01 -21.74 2.14
N ASP A 214 20.83 -22.60 2.75
CA ASP A 214 21.35 -23.78 2.06
C ASP A 214 20.23 -24.83 1.86
N PRO A 215 20.44 -25.88 1.05
CA PRO A 215 19.47 -26.96 0.86
C PRO A 215 19.08 -27.68 2.15
N GLY A 216 19.86 -27.59 3.21
CA GLY A 216 19.58 -28.10 4.56
C GLY A 216 18.77 -27.13 5.42
N GLY A 217 18.44 -25.94 4.91
CA GLY A 217 17.67 -24.90 5.61
C GLY A 217 18.49 -24.04 6.58
N ASN A 218 19.84 -24.19 6.59
CA ASN A 218 20.70 -23.35 7.40
C ASN A 218 21.04 -22.04 6.69
N ALA A 219 21.23 -20.97 7.44
CA ALA A 219 21.60 -19.68 6.88
C ALA A 219 23.06 -19.72 6.34
N ASN A 220 23.23 -19.30 5.08
CA ASN A 220 24.57 -19.06 4.51
C ASN A 220 24.95 -17.59 4.72
N ALA A 221 25.80 -17.33 5.70
CA ALA A 221 26.19 -15.98 6.10
C ALA A 221 27.01 -15.22 5.04
N GLU A 222 27.53 -15.88 4.01
CA GLU A 222 28.30 -15.24 2.94
C GLU A 222 27.41 -14.58 1.88
N LYS A 223 26.15 -15.02 1.76
CA LYS A 223 25.19 -14.51 0.77
C LYS A 223 24.01 -13.88 1.46
N TYR A 224 23.87 -12.59 1.33
CA TYR A 224 22.80 -11.82 1.95
C TYR A 224 22.24 -10.76 1.01
N VAL A 225 21.07 -10.28 1.34
CA VAL A 225 20.38 -9.15 0.70
C VAL A 225 19.73 -8.31 1.79
N THR A 226 19.59 -7.02 1.57
CA THR A 226 18.70 -6.20 2.41
C THR A 226 17.27 -6.31 1.88
N TYR A 227 16.40 -6.91 2.66
CA TYR A 227 14.96 -6.98 2.41
C TYR A 227 14.28 -5.74 2.99
N LEU A 228 13.42 -5.11 2.18
CA LEU A 228 12.68 -3.91 2.53
C LEU A 228 11.19 -4.08 2.17
N ASN A 229 10.31 -3.64 3.07
CA ASN A 229 8.88 -3.55 2.79
C ASN A 229 8.39 -2.18 3.25
N SER A 230 7.66 -1.46 2.37
CA SER A 230 7.17 -0.11 2.66
C SER A 230 5.98 -0.08 3.62
N GLY A 231 5.38 -1.23 3.90
CA GLY A 231 4.13 -1.31 4.67
C GLY A 231 2.94 -0.83 3.85
N ASP A 232 2.04 -0.11 4.47
CA ASP A 232 0.77 0.32 3.89
C ASP A 232 0.33 1.70 4.42
N TRP A 233 -0.75 2.24 3.84
CA TRP A 233 -1.42 3.45 4.32
C TRP A 233 -2.83 3.18 4.84
N ILE A 234 -3.04 1.98 5.39
CA ILE A 234 -4.27 1.51 6.03
C ILE A 234 -4.09 1.37 7.55
N GLU A 235 -3.03 0.63 7.97
CA GLU A 235 -2.74 0.32 9.37
C GLU A 235 -1.42 0.92 9.84
N ASN A 236 -0.37 0.87 9.01
CA ASN A 236 0.99 1.22 9.37
C ASN A 236 1.36 2.68 9.05
N LEU A 237 0.70 3.29 8.05
CA LEU A 237 0.97 4.65 7.57
C LEU A 237 2.46 4.91 7.36
N SER A 238 3.08 4.08 6.52
CA SER A 238 4.54 4.03 6.38
C SER A 238 4.99 4.16 4.94
N ALA A 239 6.25 4.53 4.75
CA ALA A 239 6.93 4.64 3.48
C ALA A 239 8.41 4.30 3.65
N LEU A 240 9.06 3.83 2.57
CA LEU A 240 10.52 3.74 2.54
C LEU A 240 11.09 4.98 1.85
N GLU A 241 12.15 5.49 2.41
CA GLU A 241 12.92 6.60 1.88
C GLU A 241 14.37 6.19 1.71
N TYR A 242 14.96 6.57 0.57
CA TYR A 242 16.39 6.46 0.35
C TYR A 242 16.97 7.85 0.19
N HIS A 243 17.98 8.17 0.98
CA HIS A 243 18.65 9.46 0.92
C HIS A 243 20.10 9.34 1.40
N LEU A 244 21.02 9.95 0.67
CA LEU A 244 22.46 9.95 0.99
C LEU A 244 23.02 8.53 1.25
N GLY A 245 22.69 7.57 0.39
CA GLY A 245 23.17 6.19 0.48
C GLY A 245 22.49 5.31 1.54
N GLN A 246 21.46 5.80 2.21
CA GLN A 246 20.80 5.10 3.32
C GLN A 246 19.31 4.93 3.13
N TRP A 247 18.81 3.74 3.45
CA TRP A 247 17.39 3.46 3.58
C TRP A 247 16.87 3.82 4.97
N SER A 248 15.70 4.41 5.02
CA SER A 248 14.97 4.65 6.25
C SER A 248 13.49 4.31 6.09
N LEU A 249 12.86 3.89 7.17
CA LEU A 249 11.45 3.61 7.25
C LEU A 249 10.75 4.79 7.91
N TYR A 250 10.00 5.55 7.11
CA TYR A 250 9.13 6.60 7.64
C TYR A 250 7.86 5.98 8.24
N ARG A 251 7.42 6.49 9.36
CA ARG A 251 6.10 6.22 9.96
C ARG A 251 5.41 7.54 10.26
N TYR A 252 4.18 7.68 9.80
CA TYR A 252 3.39 8.86 10.09
C TYR A 252 3.06 8.90 11.59
N ALA A 253 3.46 9.98 12.23
CA ALA A 253 3.04 10.28 13.60
C ALA A 253 2.09 11.48 13.55
N PRO A 254 0.85 11.36 14.04
CA PRO A 254 -0.03 12.51 14.13
C PRO A 254 0.63 13.57 15.00
N LYS A 255 0.65 14.81 14.52
CA LYS A 255 1.08 15.93 15.37
C LYS A 255 0.14 15.96 16.55
N THR A 256 0.67 15.73 17.75
CA THR A 256 -0.09 15.93 18.99
C THR A 256 -0.39 17.43 19.05
N GLU A 257 -1.62 17.83 18.72
CA GLU A 257 -2.09 19.17 19.05
C GLU A 257 -2.05 19.27 20.55
N ILE A 258 -1.13 20.08 21.07
CA ILE A 258 -1.22 20.57 22.44
C ILE A 258 -2.50 21.41 22.45
N LYS A 259 -3.61 20.81 22.89
CA LYS A 259 -4.83 21.56 23.17
C LYS A 259 -4.50 22.56 24.28
N SER A 260 -4.15 23.78 23.91
CA SER A 260 -4.35 24.92 24.78
C SER A 260 -5.86 25.00 25.00
N ASN A 261 -6.29 24.69 26.22
CA ASN A 261 -7.64 24.98 26.66
C ASN A 261 -7.91 26.46 26.46
N ILE A 262 -8.79 26.80 25.51
CA ILE A 262 -9.65 27.98 25.55
C ILE A 262 -10.63 27.85 24.38
N ASP A 263 -11.91 28.05 24.71
CA ASP A 263 -13.10 28.35 23.90
C ASP A 263 -13.89 27.19 23.33
N THR A 264 -14.92 26.95 24.09
CA THR A 264 -16.24 26.41 23.72
C THR A 264 -16.86 27.24 22.61
N GLU A 265 -16.95 26.69 21.38
CA GLU A 265 -17.95 27.14 20.42
C GLU A 265 -18.78 25.96 19.94
N ILE A 266 -20.08 26.12 20.18
CA ILE A 266 -21.15 25.22 19.78
C ILE A 266 -21.33 25.39 18.28
N GLU A 267 -20.90 24.41 17.46
CA GLU A 267 -21.31 24.34 16.06
C GLU A 267 -22.70 23.73 15.95
N GLU A 268 -23.65 24.55 15.57
CA GLU A 268 -25.00 24.16 15.15
C GLU A 268 -24.94 23.19 13.97
N ARG A 269 -25.53 22.02 14.16
CA ARG A 269 -25.73 21.04 13.08
C ARG A 269 -26.80 21.57 12.12
N ALA A 270 -26.37 21.96 10.92
CA ALA A 270 -27.29 22.15 9.80
C ALA A 270 -27.78 20.78 9.28
N PRO A 271 -29.08 20.63 8.94
CA PRO A 271 -29.61 19.37 8.43
C PRO A 271 -29.13 19.12 6.99
N LEU A 272 -28.61 17.92 6.75
CA LEU A 272 -28.26 17.42 5.42
C LEU A 272 -29.53 17.21 4.59
N ASN A 273 -29.79 18.07 3.63
CA ASN A 273 -30.75 17.79 2.57
C ASN A 273 -30.15 16.82 1.55
N PRO A 274 -30.85 15.76 1.16
CA PRO A 274 -30.36 14.86 0.10
C PRO A 274 -30.38 15.58 -1.25
N PRO A 275 -29.37 15.38 -2.11
CA PRO A 275 -29.37 15.97 -3.45
C PRO A 275 -30.50 15.38 -4.31
N SER A 276 -31.22 16.27 -4.98
CA SER A 276 -32.26 15.94 -5.95
C SER A 276 -31.75 15.01 -7.06
N ARG A 277 -32.56 13.98 -7.35
CA ARG A 277 -32.43 13.16 -8.55
C ARG A 277 -32.76 14.00 -9.77
N ASP A 278 -31.74 14.48 -10.48
CA ASP A 278 -31.90 14.84 -11.89
C ASP A 278 -30.54 14.80 -12.65
N ARG A 279 -30.56 13.91 -13.66
CA ARG A 279 -29.78 13.92 -14.90
C ARG A 279 -28.27 13.74 -14.81
N LEU A 280 -27.84 12.49 -14.87
CA LEU A 280 -26.64 12.12 -15.61
C LEU A 280 -27.02 11.09 -16.66
N LEU A 281 -27.07 11.53 -17.91
CA LEU A 281 -27.18 10.65 -19.09
C LEU A 281 -25.90 9.80 -19.17
N PRO A 282 -25.97 8.50 -19.47
CA PRO A 282 -24.80 7.67 -19.65
C PRO A 282 -24.01 8.10 -20.89
N HIS A 283 -22.71 8.28 -20.74
CA HIS A 283 -21.83 8.61 -21.84
C HIS A 283 -21.63 7.37 -22.72
N PRO A 284 -21.78 7.44 -24.05
CA PRO A 284 -21.71 6.29 -24.97
C PRO A 284 -20.44 5.43 -24.89
N LEU A 285 -19.32 6.01 -24.47
CA LEU A 285 -18.02 5.33 -24.31
C LEU A 285 -17.99 4.27 -23.20
N LEU A 286 -18.92 4.32 -22.23
CA LEU A 286 -18.95 3.33 -21.14
C LEU A 286 -19.68 2.05 -21.55
N GLU A 287 -20.64 2.12 -22.47
CA GLU A 287 -21.33 0.93 -22.99
C GLU A 287 -20.44 0.07 -23.88
N GLU A 288 -19.52 0.70 -24.62
CA GLU A 288 -18.58 -0.01 -25.49
C GLU A 288 -17.54 -0.84 -24.72
N ILE A 289 -17.12 -0.35 -23.55
CA ILE A 289 -16.18 -1.06 -22.65
C ILE A 289 -16.86 -2.27 -21.98
N PHE A 290 -18.16 -2.18 -21.69
CA PHE A 290 -18.91 -3.27 -21.04
C PHE A 290 -19.37 -4.35 -22.00
N SER A 291 -19.57 -4.04 -23.30
CA SER A 291 -19.98 -5.02 -24.32
C SER A 291 -18.87 -5.99 -24.72
N LEU A 292 -17.60 -5.63 -24.53
CA LEU A 292 -16.44 -6.46 -24.85
C LEU A 292 -16.10 -7.53 -23.78
N SER A 293 -16.78 -7.52 -22.62
CA SER A 293 -16.49 -8.46 -21.54
C SER A 293 -17.45 -9.64 -21.40
N TYR A 294 -18.47 -9.77 -22.27
CA TYR A 294 -19.49 -10.84 -22.19
C TYR A 294 -19.72 -11.59 -23.52
N GLY A 295 -18.74 -11.64 -24.41
CA GLY A 295 -18.80 -12.42 -25.65
C GLY A 295 -17.60 -13.33 -25.79
N GLY A 296 -17.72 -14.56 -25.26
CA GLY A 296 -16.71 -15.60 -25.46
C GLY A 296 -16.78 -16.65 -24.38
#